data_b48783dd796945d8ded763ff107cce94
#
_entry.id   b48783dd796945d8ded763ff107cce94
#
_cell.length_a   1.000
_cell.length_b   1.000
_cell.length_c   1.000
_cell.angle_alpha   90.00
_cell.angle_beta   90.00
_cell.angle_gamma   90.00
#
_symmetry.space_group_name_H-M   'P 1'
#
loop_
_entity.id
_entity.type
_entity.pdbx_description
1 polymer ?
#
loop_
_entity_poly.entity_id
_entity_poly.type
_entity_poly.pdbx_seq_one_letter_code
_entity_poly.pdbx_strand_id
1 'polypeptide(L)'
;MKKIIAIILSIIIAITVVYFLFIYYVTYSEGYRSGELIKISHKGVLFKTWEGEISQGVSEAQIFQFSVESSEKEVINLLKDMQGQNVKLTYKERFATFPWLGDTKYFITEVDKTE
;
A
#
# COMPACT_ATOMS: atom_id res chain seq x y z
N MET A 1 36.13 -10.98 -22.77
CA MET A 1 35.36 -9.74 -22.52
C MET A 1 33.86 -10.02 -22.50
N LYS A 2 33.31 -10.65 -23.52
CA LYS A 2 31.86 -10.93 -23.60
C LYS A 2 31.37 -11.79 -22.45
N LYS A 3 32.14 -12.79 -22.03
CA LYS A 3 31.74 -13.66 -20.90
C LYS A 3 31.67 -12.90 -19.58
N ILE A 4 32.60 -11.98 -19.35
CA ILE A 4 32.65 -11.16 -18.13
C ILE A 4 31.43 -10.24 -18.10
N ILE A 5 31.10 -9.60 -19.22
CA ILE A 5 29.92 -8.74 -19.31
C ILE A 5 28.67 -9.53 -19.06
N ALA A 6 28.53 -10.73 -19.63
CA ALA A 6 27.37 -11.59 -19.42
C ALA A 6 27.21 -11.99 -17.95
N ILE A 7 28.31 -12.31 -17.29
CA ILE A 7 28.29 -12.66 -15.86
C ILE A 7 27.86 -11.47 -15.01
N ILE A 8 28.39 -10.29 -15.28
CA ILE A 8 28.05 -9.05 -14.56
C ILE A 8 26.56 -8.74 -14.74
N LEU A 9 26.06 -8.81 -15.98
CA LEU A 9 24.65 -8.56 -16.27
C LEU A 9 23.75 -9.56 -15.54
N SER A 10 24.15 -10.84 -15.52
CA SER A 10 23.38 -11.87 -14.83
C SER A 10 23.29 -11.62 -13.34
N ILE A 11 24.39 -11.18 -12.72
CA ILE A 11 24.43 -10.84 -11.31
C ILE A 11 23.51 -9.64 -11.02
N ILE A 12 23.56 -8.60 -11.84
CA ILE A 12 22.72 -7.42 -11.68
C ILE A 12 21.24 -7.81 -11.79
N ILE A 13 20.89 -8.63 -12.75
CA ILE A 13 19.52 -9.10 -12.93
C ILE A 13 19.07 -9.91 -11.72
N ALA A 14 19.91 -10.81 -11.22
CA ALA A 14 19.60 -11.63 -10.06
C ALA A 14 19.35 -10.77 -8.82
N ILE A 15 20.20 -9.78 -8.57
CA ILE A 15 20.05 -8.86 -7.44
C ILE A 15 18.76 -8.06 -7.59
N THR A 16 18.46 -7.58 -8.79
CA THR A 16 17.23 -6.82 -9.05
C THR A 16 15.99 -7.66 -8.78
N VAL A 17 15.98 -8.91 -9.26
CA VAL A 17 14.86 -9.82 -9.05
C VAL A 17 14.67 -10.09 -7.55
N VAL A 18 15.75 -10.36 -6.83
CA VAL A 18 15.68 -10.60 -5.39
C VAL A 18 15.14 -9.36 -4.66
N TYR A 19 15.59 -8.17 -5.04
CA TYR A 19 15.11 -6.92 -4.45
C TYR A 19 13.61 -6.74 -4.66
N PHE A 20 13.11 -6.95 -5.88
CA PHE A 20 11.68 -6.83 -6.16
C PHE A 20 10.87 -7.86 -5.39
N LEU A 21 11.34 -9.12 -5.33
CA LEU A 21 10.66 -10.15 -4.56
C LEU A 21 10.61 -9.79 -3.08
N PHE A 22 11.69 -9.25 -2.55
CA PHE A 22 11.76 -8.82 -1.16
C PHE A 22 10.69 -7.73 -0.88
N ILE A 23 10.63 -6.70 -1.72
CA ILE A 23 9.67 -5.61 -1.53
C ILE A 23 8.23 -6.13 -1.63
N TYR A 24 7.94 -7.04 -2.57
CA TYR A 24 6.57 -7.53 -2.78
C TYR A 24 6.11 -8.51 -1.71
N TYR A 25 7.01 -9.34 -1.19
CA TYR A 25 6.58 -10.46 -0.33
C TYR A 25 6.97 -10.32 1.13
N VAL A 26 7.98 -9.55 1.44
CA VAL A 26 8.41 -9.37 2.83
C VAL A 26 7.71 -8.15 3.41
N THR A 27 7.02 -8.35 4.52
CA THR A 27 6.31 -7.29 5.24
C THR A 27 7.21 -6.76 6.36
N TYR A 28 7.39 -5.44 6.41
CA TYR A 28 8.18 -4.81 7.48
C TYR A 28 7.43 -4.85 8.81
N SER A 29 6.14 -4.50 8.78
CA SER A 29 5.31 -4.56 9.98
C SER A 29 3.85 -4.72 9.59
N GLU A 30 3.05 -5.13 10.57
CA GLU A 30 1.60 -5.22 10.44
C GLU A 30 0.98 -4.52 11.63
N GLY A 31 -0.19 -3.95 11.44
CA GLY A 31 -0.84 -3.26 12.53
C GLY A 31 -2.27 -2.89 12.21
N TYR A 32 -2.85 -2.15 13.14
CA TYR A 32 -4.25 -1.75 13.07
C TYR A 32 -4.35 -0.27 13.35
N ARG A 33 -5.25 0.40 12.61
CA ARG A 33 -5.57 1.80 12.87
C ARG A 33 -7.07 1.99 12.76
N SER A 34 -7.60 2.80 13.65
CA SER A 34 -9.02 3.12 13.67
C SER A 34 -9.23 4.60 13.51
N GLY A 35 -10.30 4.98 12.84
CA GLY A 35 -10.65 6.38 12.66
C GLY A 35 -11.82 6.53 11.72
N GLU A 36 -12.18 7.78 11.44
CA GLU A 36 -13.22 8.08 10.48
C GLU A 36 -12.64 8.06 9.08
N LEU A 37 -13.24 7.26 8.20
CA LEU A 37 -12.80 7.17 6.82
C LEU A 37 -13.19 8.45 6.07
N ILE A 38 -12.20 9.23 5.68
CA ILE A 38 -12.41 10.50 5.02
C ILE A 38 -12.74 10.28 3.55
N LYS A 39 -11.89 9.53 2.86
CA LYS A 39 -12.08 9.28 1.44
C LYS A 39 -11.28 8.06 1.00
N ILE A 40 -11.66 7.55 -0.16
CA ILE A 40 -10.88 6.61 -0.95
C ILE A 40 -10.95 7.09 -2.39
N SER A 41 -9.83 7.07 -3.10
CA SER A 41 -9.78 7.52 -4.48
C SER A 41 -8.85 6.65 -5.31
N HIS A 42 -9.11 6.60 -6.60
CA HIS A 42 -8.30 5.89 -7.58
C HIS A 42 -7.57 6.94 -8.38
N LYS A 43 -6.30 7.15 -8.10
CA LYS A 43 -5.56 8.29 -8.65
C LYS A 43 -4.21 7.91 -9.25
N GLY A 44 -3.69 8.79 -10.07
CA GLY A 44 -2.38 8.64 -10.71
C GLY A 44 -2.45 9.04 -12.17
N VAL A 45 -1.32 9.32 -12.76
CA VAL A 45 -1.24 9.74 -14.16
C VAL A 45 -0.97 8.54 -15.07
N LEU A 46 0.17 7.87 -14.88
CA LEU A 46 0.54 6.68 -15.65
C LEU A 46 0.02 5.41 -14.97
N PHE A 47 0.22 5.31 -13.68
CA PHE A 47 -0.23 4.18 -12.89
C PHE A 47 -1.27 4.67 -11.90
N LYS A 48 -2.47 4.11 -11.96
CA LYS A 48 -3.53 4.47 -11.04
C LYS A 48 -3.54 3.52 -9.88
N THR A 49 -3.55 4.07 -8.67
CA THR A 49 -3.55 3.30 -7.42
C THR A 49 -4.68 3.77 -6.53
N TRP A 50 -5.13 2.88 -5.65
CA TRP A 50 -6.18 3.20 -4.69
C TRP A 50 -5.53 3.79 -3.44
N GLU A 51 -5.93 5.01 -3.08
CA GLU A 51 -5.38 5.75 -1.95
C GLU A 51 -6.51 6.26 -1.07
N GLY A 52 -6.31 6.23 0.22
CA GLY A 52 -7.32 6.69 1.16
C GLY A 52 -6.74 7.37 2.37
N GLU A 53 -7.63 7.94 3.18
CA GLU A 53 -7.27 8.64 4.41
C GLU A 53 -8.30 8.38 5.49
N ILE A 54 -7.81 8.18 6.72
CA ILE A 54 -8.67 8.18 7.91
C ILE A 54 -8.22 9.27 8.85
N SER A 55 -9.17 9.84 9.58
CA SER A 55 -8.90 10.80 10.65
C SER A 55 -8.92 10.07 11.97
N GLN A 56 -7.81 10.16 12.70
CA GLN A 56 -7.69 9.52 14.02
C GLN A 56 -7.96 10.49 15.14
N GLY A 57 -8.30 11.75 14.82
CA GLY A 57 -8.56 12.77 15.80
C GLY A 57 -9.09 14.04 15.16
N VAL A 58 -9.00 15.17 15.88
CA VAL A 58 -9.60 16.43 15.44
C VAL A 58 -8.64 17.34 14.68
N SER A 59 -7.36 16.99 14.57
CA SER A 59 -6.38 17.80 13.84
C SER A 59 -5.89 17.10 12.59
N GLU A 60 -5.44 17.89 11.61
CA GLU A 60 -4.87 17.35 10.37
C GLU A 60 -3.62 16.51 10.62
N ALA A 61 -2.91 16.77 11.71
CA ALA A 61 -1.72 15.99 12.07
C ALA A 61 -2.05 14.54 12.42
N GLN A 62 -3.34 14.22 12.61
CA GLN A 62 -3.79 12.88 12.96
C GLN A 62 -4.43 12.15 11.79
N ILE A 63 -4.18 12.60 10.58
CA ILE A 63 -4.63 11.91 9.38
C ILE A 63 -3.61 10.83 9.02
N PHE A 64 -4.12 9.61 8.82
CA PHE A 64 -3.31 8.49 8.36
C PHE A 64 -3.64 8.22 6.90
N GLN A 65 -2.63 8.31 6.05
CA GLN A 65 -2.76 8.02 4.62
C GLN A 65 -2.33 6.59 4.35
N PHE A 66 -3.07 5.92 3.48
CA PHE A 66 -2.81 4.52 3.17
C PHE A 66 -3.08 4.23 1.70
N SER A 67 -2.57 3.09 1.24
CA SER A 67 -2.79 2.59 -0.10
C SER A 67 -3.52 1.26 -0.04
N VAL A 68 -4.17 0.89 -1.13
CA VAL A 68 -4.83 -0.42 -1.26
C VAL A 68 -4.40 -1.01 -2.60
N GLU A 69 -3.95 -2.27 -2.58
CA GLU A 69 -3.60 -2.94 -3.82
C GLU A 69 -4.84 -3.15 -4.69
N SER A 70 -4.67 -3.01 -6.00
CA SER A 70 -5.79 -3.18 -6.95
C SER A 70 -6.41 -4.56 -6.90
N SER A 71 -5.66 -5.57 -6.48
CA SER A 71 -6.17 -6.94 -6.32
C SER A 71 -7.09 -7.11 -5.13
N GLU A 72 -7.05 -6.19 -4.16
CA GLU A 72 -7.89 -6.22 -2.97
C GLU A 72 -9.26 -5.60 -3.24
N LYS A 73 -10.00 -6.20 -4.17
CA LYS A 73 -11.27 -5.63 -4.66
C LYS A 73 -12.34 -5.57 -3.59
N GLU A 74 -12.38 -6.57 -2.73
CA GLU A 74 -13.36 -6.60 -1.63
C GLU A 74 -13.11 -5.45 -0.65
N VAL A 75 -11.84 -5.23 -0.29
CA VAL A 75 -11.46 -4.13 0.59
C VAL A 75 -11.82 -2.78 -0.05
N ILE A 76 -11.53 -2.62 -1.34
CA ILE A 76 -11.83 -1.39 -2.07
C ILE A 76 -13.34 -1.11 -2.04
N ASN A 77 -14.15 -2.12 -2.31
CA ASN A 77 -15.61 -1.97 -2.31
C ASN A 77 -16.15 -1.63 -0.92
N LEU A 78 -15.62 -2.27 0.12
CA LEU A 78 -16.01 -1.96 1.50
C LEU A 78 -15.63 -0.53 1.87
N LEU A 79 -14.45 -0.08 1.49
CA LEU A 79 -14.02 1.29 1.76
C LEU A 79 -14.89 2.32 1.04
N LYS A 80 -15.30 2.04 -0.19
CA LYS A 80 -16.21 2.93 -0.91
C LYS A 80 -17.52 3.13 -0.17
N ASP A 81 -18.04 2.06 0.41
CA ASP A 81 -19.32 2.08 1.10
C ASP A 81 -19.22 2.68 2.51
N MET A 82 -18.04 2.71 3.09
CA MET A 82 -17.82 3.13 4.48
C MET A 82 -17.31 4.56 4.63
N GLN A 83 -17.27 5.33 3.56
CA GLN A 83 -16.83 6.73 3.65
C GLN A 83 -17.72 7.49 4.63
N GLY A 84 -17.07 8.26 5.51
CA GLY A 84 -17.76 9.01 6.56
C GLY A 84 -18.06 8.22 7.81
N GLN A 85 -17.72 6.94 7.85
CA GLN A 85 -17.96 6.06 9.00
C GLN A 85 -16.68 5.75 9.74
N ASN A 86 -16.81 5.34 10.99
CA ASN A 86 -15.66 4.87 11.76
C ASN A 86 -15.31 3.45 11.35
N VAL A 87 -14.04 3.24 11.05
CA VAL A 87 -13.54 1.95 10.58
C VAL A 87 -12.28 1.56 11.33
N LYS A 88 -12.02 0.26 11.37
CA LYS A 88 -10.75 -0.29 11.83
C LYS A 88 -10.06 -0.90 10.61
N LEU A 89 -8.88 -0.42 10.32
CA LEU A 89 -8.08 -0.88 9.19
C LEU A 89 -6.99 -1.82 9.68
N THR A 90 -6.84 -2.95 9.00
CA THR A 90 -5.71 -3.83 9.17
C THR A 90 -4.76 -3.53 8.03
N TYR A 91 -3.51 -3.25 8.34
CA TYR A 91 -2.56 -2.88 7.31
C TYR A 91 -1.26 -3.66 7.45
N LYS A 92 -0.53 -3.73 6.33
CA LYS A 92 0.86 -4.16 6.32
C LYS A 92 1.71 -3.00 5.82
N GLU A 93 2.85 -2.81 6.45
CA GLU A 93 3.81 -1.81 6.01
C GLU A 93 4.91 -2.53 5.23
N ARG A 94 5.17 -2.06 4.01
CA ARG A 94 6.24 -2.60 3.17
C ARG A 94 7.53 -1.83 3.43
N PHE A 95 8.66 -2.42 3.10
CA PHE A 95 9.95 -1.73 3.21
C PHE A 95 10.03 -0.55 2.25
N ALA A 96 9.37 -0.65 1.10
CA ALA A 96 9.32 0.41 0.10
C ALA A 96 8.07 0.23 -0.76
N THR A 97 7.77 1.21 -1.59
CA THR A 97 6.67 1.10 -2.55
C THR A 97 7.14 1.52 -3.93
N PHE A 98 6.36 1.18 -4.94
CA PHE A 98 6.60 1.54 -6.33
C PHE A 98 5.41 2.32 -6.86
N PRO A 99 5.59 3.15 -7.91
CA PRO A 99 4.48 3.94 -8.46
C PRO A 99 3.25 3.14 -8.87
N TRP A 100 3.43 1.88 -9.25
CA TRP A 100 2.31 1.02 -9.66
C TRP A 100 1.65 0.28 -8.51
N LEU A 101 2.24 0.31 -7.31
CA LEU A 101 1.66 -0.31 -6.11
C LEU A 101 0.80 0.69 -5.32
N GLY A 102 1.36 1.85 -5.02
CA GLY A 102 0.67 2.86 -4.24
C GLY A 102 1.59 3.99 -3.85
N ASP A 103 1.01 5.07 -3.34
CA ASP A 103 1.75 6.26 -2.93
C ASP A 103 2.38 6.12 -1.54
N THR A 104 1.85 5.20 -0.73
CA THR A 104 2.35 4.98 0.63
C THR A 104 2.88 3.56 0.78
N LYS A 105 3.61 3.33 1.86
CA LYS A 105 4.09 1.99 2.21
C LYS A 105 3.06 1.19 2.99
N TYR A 106 1.96 1.82 3.39
CA TYR A 106 0.91 1.19 4.20
C TYR A 106 -0.19 0.69 3.30
N PHE A 107 -0.38 -0.62 3.27
CA PHE A 107 -1.35 -1.28 2.40
C PHE A 107 -2.41 -1.97 3.24
N ILE A 108 -3.67 -1.64 2.98
CA ILE A 108 -4.80 -2.15 3.73
C ILE A 108 -5.13 -3.57 3.25
N THR A 109 -5.21 -4.50 4.18
CA THR A 109 -5.57 -5.89 3.87
C THR A 109 -6.98 -6.24 4.35
N GLU A 110 -7.49 -5.53 5.33
CA GLU A 110 -8.84 -5.73 5.83
C GLU A 110 -9.41 -4.42 6.34
N VAL A 111 -10.72 -4.30 6.28
CA VAL A 111 -11.44 -3.17 6.86
C VAL A 111 -12.68 -3.68 7.57
N ASP A 112 -12.89 -3.20 8.79
CA ASP A 112 -14.06 -3.51 9.59
C ASP A 112 -14.72 -2.22 10.06
N LYS A 113 -16.04 -2.25 10.18
CA LYS A 113 -16.78 -1.11 10.71
C LYS A 113 -16.67 -1.13 12.24
N THR A 114 -16.40 0.02 12.82
CA THR A 114 -16.43 0.18 14.28
C THR A 114 -17.60 1.05 14.67
N GLU A 115 -18.07 0.83 15.87
CA GLU A 115 -19.17 1.63 16.42
C GLU A 115 -18.66 2.75 17.31
#